data_eb180a1f6b65c5d9982735c9f7c72db6
#
_entry.id   eb180a1f6b65c5d9982735c9f7c72db6
#
_cell.length_a   1.000
_cell.length_b   1.000
_cell.length_c   1.000
_cell.angle_alpha   90.00
_cell.angle_beta   90.00
_cell.angle_gamma   90.00
#
_symmetry.space_group_name_H-M   'P 1'
#
loop_
_entity.id
_entity.type
_entity.pdbx_description
1 polymer ?
#
loop_
_entity_poly.entity_id
_entity_poly.type
_entity_poly.pdbx_seq_one_letter_code
_entity_poly.pdbx_strand_id
1 'polypeptide(L)'
;MGVIASNLGFPRMGAHRELKKSLESYWAGKLPANELERTAAGLRERHWQLQAGLGMDHVPSGDFSLYDHVLDTAVTVGAVPERYLVGPGASGLDRYFAMARGGALGSRSVTALEMTKWFDTNYHYLVPELSAGQHFALSSTKQVDELQQAAALGIATRPVVLGPVSFLMLSKYLDAKGSSLDLLPGLCEVYAELLTSLRAAGATWVQVDEPVLGLDLDERQRAGFNIAYATLREAVPQLRLLVATYFTGLGDNLPTALALPIDALHLDAVTDPGQVDVALADAPATLALSLGVVDGRNVWRTDLEAALTRLEAARRVLGPDRLLVAPSCSLLHLPVDLSSEGALDPELRSWLAFATERLGEVRALVRGLNEGREAIEDELADATAALASRAASPLAHDPAVALRLADYDPALQHRSSSYKVRREAQRAQLGLPELP
;
A
#
# COMPACT_ATOMS: atom_id res chain seq x y z
N MET A 1 -26.91 5.38 -7.44
CA MET A 1 -25.67 5.84 -6.74
C MET A 1 -24.77 6.44 -7.79
N GLY A 2 -23.73 7.21 -7.41
CA GLY A 2 -22.75 7.77 -8.34
C GLY A 2 -21.42 7.04 -8.26
N VAL A 3 -20.45 7.53 -9.02
CA VAL A 3 -19.04 7.10 -8.95
C VAL A 3 -18.49 7.42 -7.56
N ILE A 4 -17.72 6.50 -6.98
CA ILE A 4 -17.25 6.52 -5.59
C ILE A 4 -15.80 7.03 -5.53
N ALA A 5 -15.53 7.99 -4.63
CA ALA A 5 -14.19 8.43 -4.28
C ALA A 5 -13.58 7.49 -3.22
N SER A 6 -12.48 6.82 -3.56
CA SER A 6 -11.89 5.78 -2.72
C SER A 6 -10.41 6.08 -2.42
N ASN A 7 -9.98 5.79 -1.19
CA ASN A 7 -8.56 5.77 -0.84
C ASN A 7 -8.16 4.37 -0.36
N LEU A 8 -6.92 3.94 -0.64
CA LEU A 8 -6.40 2.61 -0.30
C LEU A 8 -5.60 2.58 1.00
N GLY A 9 -5.12 3.73 1.46
CA GLY A 9 -4.32 3.88 2.67
C GLY A 9 -3.71 5.27 2.75
N PHE A 10 -3.30 5.71 3.96
CA PHE A 10 -2.84 7.08 4.20
C PHE A 10 -1.49 7.10 4.94
N PRO A 11 -0.65 8.17 4.79
CA PRO A 11 0.61 8.30 5.50
C PRO A 11 0.44 8.27 7.01
N ARG A 12 1.21 7.42 7.71
CA ARG A 12 1.07 7.20 9.15
C ARG A 12 1.93 8.12 10.04
N MET A 13 2.99 8.71 9.49
CA MET A 13 4.00 9.42 10.30
C MET A 13 3.51 10.74 10.91
N GLY A 14 2.43 11.32 10.37
CA GLY A 14 1.97 12.66 10.70
C GLY A 14 2.77 13.75 9.98
N ALA A 15 2.16 14.95 9.79
CA ALA A 15 2.75 16.06 9.04
C ALA A 15 4.06 16.57 9.65
N HIS A 16 4.23 16.45 10.97
CA HIS A 16 5.43 16.85 11.70
C HIS A 16 6.24 15.67 12.24
N ARG A 17 6.06 14.47 11.68
CA ARG A 17 6.70 13.22 12.08
C ARG A 17 6.43 12.83 13.53
N GLU A 18 5.21 13.07 14.00
CA GLU A 18 4.79 12.83 15.40
C GLU A 18 4.97 11.36 15.78
N LEU A 19 4.53 10.43 14.92
CA LEU A 19 4.70 8.99 15.20
C LEU A 19 6.17 8.62 15.33
N LYS A 20 7.04 9.10 14.43
CA LYS A 20 8.48 8.82 14.50
C LYS A 20 9.08 9.27 15.82
N LYS A 21 8.80 10.52 16.24
CA LYS A 21 9.31 11.08 17.48
C LYS A 21 8.84 10.28 18.71
N SER A 22 7.57 9.86 18.72
CA SER A 22 6.99 9.07 19.82
C SER A 22 7.58 7.66 19.86
N LEU A 23 7.77 7.00 18.70
CA LEU A 23 8.43 5.70 18.62
C LEU A 23 9.88 5.75 19.13
N GLU A 24 10.67 6.72 18.67
CA GLU A 24 12.06 6.89 19.12
C GLU A 24 12.15 7.18 20.63
N SER A 25 11.20 7.96 21.17
CA SER A 25 11.13 8.25 22.60
C SER A 25 10.72 7.02 23.41
N TYR A 26 9.78 6.22 22.91
CA TYR A 26 9.39 4.95 23.51
C TYR A 26 10.57 3.96 23.54
N TRP A 27 11.24 3.76 22.43
CA TRP A 27 12.41 2.87 22.35
C TRP A 27 13.59 3.32 23.23
N ALA A 28 13.69 4.63 23.50
CA ALA A 28 14.67 5.19 24.44
C ALA A 28 14.23 5.12 25.91
N GLY A 29 13.07 4.52 26.20
CA GLY A 29 12.50 4.45 27.55
C GLY A 29 12.04 5.81 28.13
N LYS A 30 11.86 6.83 27.28
CA LYS A 30 11.46 8.19 27.67
C LYS A 30 9.96 8.43 27.58
N LEU A 31 9.24 7.58 26.86
CA LEU A 31 7.79 7.67 26.66
C LEU A 31 7.15 6.32 27.06
N PRO A 32 6.11 6.28 27.90
CA PRO A 32 5.42 5.06 28.25
C PRO A 32 4.49 4.59 27.09
N ALA A 33 4.12 3.31 27.08
CA ALA A 33 3.31 2.67 26.04
C ALA A 33 1.98 3.40 25.77
N ASN A 34 1.26 3.76 26.83
CA ASN A 34 -0.03 4.45 26.70
C ASN A 34 0.07 5.83 26.04
N GLU A 35 1.20 6.52 26.15
CA GLU A 35 1.43 7.79 25.47
C GLU A 35 1.72 7.59 23.98
N LEU A 36 2.46 6.53 23.62
CA LEU A 36 2.67 6.13 22.22
C LEU A 36 1.33 5.78 21.57
N GLU A 37 0.52 4.95 22.24
CA GLU A 37 -0.80 4.54 21.76
C GLU A 37 -1.74 5.75 21.60
N ARG A 38 -1.71 6.70 22.54
CA ARG A 38 -2.49 7.95 22.47
C ARG A 38 -2.07 8.80 21.26
N THR A 39 -0.74 8.90 21.00
CA THR A 39 -0.24 9.62 19.82
C THR A 39 -0.71 8.95 18.53
N ALA A 40 -0.65 7.62 18.46
CA ALA A 40 -1.13 6.85 17.33
C ALA A 40 -2.64 7.04 17.10
N ALA A 41 -3.44 6.95 18.16
CA ALA A 41 -4.88 7.18 18.10
C ALA A 41 -5.23 8.58 17.59
N GLY A 42 -4.59 9.62 18.14
CA GLY A 42 -4.81 11.01 17.70
C GLY A 42 -4.38 11.26 16.24
N LEU A 43 -3.36 10.54 15.75
CA LEU A 43 -2.99 10.59 14.32
C LEU A 43 -4.08 9.97 13.44
N ARG A 44 -4.57 8.78 13.78
CA ARG A 44 -5.67 8.12 13.05
C ARG A 44 -6.92 9.02 12.99
N GLU A 45 -7.34 9.59 14.13
CA GLU A 45 -8.50 10.50 14.19
C GLU A 45 -8.35 11.68 13.22
N ARG A 46 -7.21 12.38 13.26
CA ARG A 46 -6.94 13.50 12.33
C ARG A 46 -6.95 13.05 10.87
N HIS A 47 -6.36 11.90 10.57
CA HIS A 47 -6.31 11.39 9.20
C HIS A 47 -7.70 10.98 8.67
N TRP A 48 -8.54 10.36 9.48
CA TRP A 48 -9.92 10.04 9.10
C TRP A 48 -10.77 11.29 8.89
N GLN A 49 -10.67 12.26 9.81
CA GLN A 49 -11.38 13.54 9.71
C GLN A 49 -10.95 14.32 8.46
N LEU A 50 -9.65 14.35 8.14
CA LEU A 50 -9.14 14.98 6.92
C LEU A 50 -9.74 14.34 5.67
N GLN A 51 -9.69 13.03 5.56
CA GLN A 51 -10.19 12.29 4.40
C GLN A 51 -11.71 12.44 4.23
N ALA A 52 -12.46 12.31 5.32
CA ALA A 52 -13.90 12.54 5.32
C ALA A 52 -14.24 14.00 4.96
N GLY A 53 -13.49 14.97 5.48
CA GLY A 53 -13.65 16.40 5.17
C GLY A 53 -13.35 16.74 3.71
N LEU A 54 -12.46 15.99 3.04
CA LEU A 54 -12.21 16.09 1.61
C LEU A 54 -13.29 15.41 0.75
N GLY A 55 -14.26 14.74 1.36
CA GLY A 55 -15.36 14.08 0.67
C GLY A 55 -15.00 12.73 0.07
N MET A 56 -14.09 11.99 0.70
CA MET A 56 -13.84 10.59 0.35
C MET A 56 -15.00 9.72 0.84
N ASP A 57 -15.54 8.89 -0.06
CA ASP A 57 -16.63 7.95 0.26
C ASP A 57 -16.10 6.68 0.94
N HIS A 58 -14.91 6.21 0.51
CA HIS A 58 -14.21 5.10 1.14
C HIS A 58 -12.92 5.58 1.81
N VAL A 59 -12.96 5.72 3.13
CA VAL A 59 -11.83 6.08 4.00
C VAL A 59 -11.24 4.79 4.59
N PRO A 60 -9.93 4.50 4.46
CA PRO A 60 -9.32 3.31 5.04
C PRO A 60 -9.23 3.40 6.58
N SER A 61 -9.34 2.24 7.24
CA SER A 61 -8.92 1.99 8.62
C SER A 61 -8.17 0.66 8.68
N GLY A 62 -7.40 0.41 9.73
CA GLY A 62 -6.56 -0.80 9.81
C GLY A 62 -5.23 -0.69 9.05
N ASP A 63 -5.06 0.34 8.21
CA ASP A 63 -3.86 0.64 7.43
C ASP A 63 -2.74 1.32 8.24
N PHE A 64 -3.04 1.79 9.43
CA PHE A 64 -2.08 2.46 10.32
C PHE A 64 -1.28 1.43 11.13
N SER A 65 0.05 1.38 10.94
CA SER A 65 0.94 0.47 11.66
C SER A 65 1.95 1.24 12.51
N LEU A 66 2.27 0.73 13.69
CA LEU A 66 3.38 1.28 14.49
C LEU A 66 4.73 0.99 13.85
N TYR A 67 4.87 -0.13 13.16
CA TYR A 67 6.09 -0.50 12.43
C TYR A 67 5.80 -0.84 10.97
N ASP A 68 5.21 -1.99 10.66
CA ASP A 68 4.75 -2.36 9.31
C ASP A 68 3.48 -3.22 9.33
N HIS A 69 2.73 -3.23 8.22
CA HIS A 69 1.44 -3.89 8.13
C HIS A 69 1.54 -5.43 7.99
N VAL A 70 2.69 -5.96 7.53
CA VAL A 70 2.91 -7.42 7.48
C VAL A 70 3.15 -7.95 8.88
N LEU A 71 3.93 -7.21 9.70
CA LEU A 71 4.10 -7.52 11.12
C LEU A 71 2.77 -7.44 11.88
N ASP A 72 1.95 -6.40 11.61
CA ASP A 72 0.61 -6.31 12.19
C ASP A 72 -0.23 -7.53 11.83
N THR A 73 -0.17 -7.98 10.57
CA THR A 73 -0.87 -9.18 10.11
C THR A 73 -0.35 -10.44 10.81
N ALA A 74 0.96 -10.59 10.92
CA ALA A 74 1.58 -11.72 11.63
C ALA A 74 1.09 -11.81 13.08
N VAL A 75 1.02 -10.68 13.77
CA VAL A 75 0.47 -10.62 15.14
C VAL A 75 -1.04 -10.93 15.14
N THR A 76 -1.78 -10.40 14.18
CA THR A 76 -3.23 -10.61 14.09
C THR A 76 -3.59 -12.08 13.91
N VAL A 77 -2.86 -12.79 13.06
CA VAL A 77 -3.11 -14.22 12.79
C VAL A 77 -2.35 -15.18 13.72
N GLY A 78 -1.65 -14.64 14.74
CA GLY A 78 -0.90 -15.46 15.71
C GLY A 78 0.38 -16.10 15.14
N ALA A 79 0.90 -15.60 14.00
CA ALA A 79 2.15 -16.05 13.41
C ALA A 79 3.37 -15.45 14.11
N VAL A 80 3.50 -15.73 15.41
CA VAL A 80 4.57 -15.20 16.26
C VAL A 80 5.54 -16.34 16.58
N PRO A 81 6.81 -16.27 16.15
CA PRO A 81 7.81 -17.28 16.46
C PRO A 81 8.01 -17.52 17.96
N GLU A 82 8.24 -18.77 18.36
CA GLU A 82 8.34 -19.20 19.76
C GLU A 82 9.36 -18.40 20.58
N ARG A 83 10.46 -17.95 19.93
CA ARG A 83 11.48 -17.14 20.60
C ARG A 83 10.97 -15.81 21.17
N TYR A 84 9.83 -15.31 20.69
CA TYR A 84 9.19 -14.09 21.19
C TYR A 84 8.03 -14.37 22.16
N LEU A 85 7.65 -15.63 22.33
CA LEU A 85 6.66 -16.06 23.33
C LEU A 85 7.37 -16.24 24.69
N VAL A 86 7.61 -15.09 25.35
CA VAL A 86 8.22 -15.07 26.69
C VAL A 86 7.15 -15.05 27.77
N GLY A 87 7.53 -15.58 28.96
CA GLY A 87 6.65 -15.62 30.12
C GLY A 87 6.23 -14.21 30.63
N PRO A 88 5.53 -14.14 31.77
CA PRO A 88 4.99 -12.90 32.31
C PRO A 88 6.06 -11.82 32.48
N GLY A 89 5.75 -10.57 32.11
CA GLY A 89 6.62 -9.40 32.25
C GLY A 89 6.94 -8.62 30.98
N ALA A 90 6.62 -9.15 29.80
CA ALA A 90 6.72 -8.39 28.53
C ALA A 90 5.32 -8.00 28.04
N SER A 91 5.12 -6.73 27.71
CA SER A 91 3.88 -6.25 27.10
C SER A 91 3.72 -6.73 25.67
N GLY A 92 2.51 -6.61 25.09
CA GLY A 92 2.27 -6.86 23.68
C GLY A 92 3.14 -5.99 22.76
N LEU A 93 3.33 -4.71 23.12
CA LEU A 93 4.19 -3.77 22.41
C LEU A 93 5.67 -4.13 22.51
N ASP A 94 6.16 -4.60 23.68
CA ASP A 94 7.55 -5.05 23.82
C ASP A 94 7.84 -6.21 22.89
N ARG A 95 6.92 -7.18 22.80
CA ARG A 95 7.00 -8.30 21.87
C ARG A 95 6.99 -7.83 20.43
N TYR A 96 6.07 -6.95 20.07
CA TYR A 96 5.94 -6.38 18.74
C TYR A 96 7.24 -5.71 18.29
N PHE A 97 7.81 -4.86 19.13
CA PHE A 97 9.08 -4.19 18.81
C PHE A 97 10.31 -5.10 18.92
N ALA A 98 10.26 -6.15 19.73
CA ALA A 98 11.32 -7.16 19.74
C ALA A 98 11.37 -7.96 18.44
N MET A 99 10.22 -8.27 17.83
CA MET A 99 10.17 -8.83 16.48
C MET A 99 10.76 -7.89 15.43
N ALA A 100 10.50 -6.59 15.56
CA ALA A 100 10.94 -5.59 14.61
C ALA A 100 12.44 -5.22 14.73
N ARG A 101 12.98 -5.20 15.94
CA ARG A 101 14.29 -4.58 16.23
C ARG A 101 15.25 -5.49 16.99
N GLY A 102 14.77 -6.63 17.47
CA GLY A 102 15.53 -7.45 18.41
C GLY A 102 15.71 -6.75 19.76
N GLY A 103 16.64 -7.29 20.55
CA GLY A 103 17.00 -6.73 21.85
C GLY A 103 16.44 -7.51 23.03
N ALA A 104 16.35 -6.86 24.19
CA ALA A 104 15.85 -7.47 25.41
C ALA A 104 14.33 -7.65 25.36
N LEU A 105 13.87 -8.88 25.70
CA LEU A 105 12.46 -9.21 25.84
C LEU A 105 12.28 -10.02 27.14
N GLY A 106 11.83 -9.36 28.21
CA GLY A 106 11.88 -9.93 29.55
C GLY A 106 13.32 -10.24 29.97
N SER A 107 13.60 -11.48 30.34
CA SER A 107 14.94 -11.93 30.75
C SER A 107 15.80 -12.47 29.57
N ARG A 108 15.29 -12.44 28.34
CA ARG A 108 15.96 -12.97 27.15
C ARG A 108 16.42 -11.86 26.23
N SER A 109 17.47 -12.13 25.44
CA SER A 109 17.83 -11.33 24.26
C SER A 109 17.37 -12.10 23.03
N VAL A 110 16.68 -11.42 22.13
CA VAL A 110 16.15 -12.01 20.89
C VAL A 110 16.65 -11.22 19.67
N THR A 111 16.84 -11.91 18.55
CA THR A 111 17.15 -11.28 17.26
C THR A 111 15.87 -10.80 16.58
N ALA A 112 15.95 -9.73 15.80
CA ALA A 112 14.83 -9.28 14.97
C ALA A 112 14.48 -10.32 13.89
N LEU A 113 13.28 -10.19 13.34
CA LEU A 113 12.90 -10.82 12.08
C LEU A 113 13.72 -10.24 10.92
N GLU A 114 13.86 -10.99 9.85
CA GLU A 114 14.45 -10.49 8.61
C GLU A 114 13.63 -9.31 8.06
N MET A 115 14.31 -8.28 7.53
CA MET A 115 13.66 -7.12 6.92
C MET A 115 13.98 -7.09 5.43
N THR A 116 12.94 -6.88 4.61
CA THR A 116 13.12 -6.72 3.17
C THR A 116 12.23 -5.61 2.62
N LYS A 117 12.45 -5.22 1.37
CA LYS A 117 11.63 -4.20 0.70
C LYS A 117 10.23 -4.71 0.41
N TRP A 118 9.25 -3.83 0.59
CA TRP A 118 7.90 -4.00 0.09
C TRP A 118 7.88 -3.75 -1.41
N PHE A 119 7.99 -4.83 -2.18
CA PHE A 119 8.15 -4.79 -3.64
C PHE A 119 9.31 -3.89 -4.06
N ASP A 120 9.12 -3.01 -5.03
CA ASP A 120 10.13 -2.07 -5.53
C ASP A 120 10.08 -0.69 -4.83
N THR A 121 9.41 -0.60 -3.68
CA THR A 121 9.30 0.65 -2.90
C THR A 121 10.46 0.83 -1.91
N ASN A 122 10.52 2.00 -1.27
CA ASN A 122 11.41 2.25 -0.13
C ASN A 122 10.80 1.85 1.22
N TYR A 123 9.54 1.38 1.23
CA TYR A 123 8.94 0.80 2.42
C TYR A 123 9.51 -0.61 2.64
N HIS A 124 9.82 -0.94 3.89
CA HIS A 124 10.33 -2.24 4.29
C HIS A 124 9.34 -2.92 5.22
N TYR A 125 9.27 -4.24 5.15
CA TYR A 125 8.46 -5.05 6.05
C TYR A 125 9.30 -6.14 6.71
N LEU A 126 8.82 -6.64 7.86
CA LEU A 126 9.40 -7.76 8.58
C LEU A 126 8.83 -9.05 8.01
N VAL A 127 9.74 -9.94 7.59
CA VAL A 127 9.38 -11.22 6.95
C VAL A 127 8.89 -12.19 8.02
N PRO A 128 7.60 -12.61 8.01
CA PRO A 128 7.13 -13.62 8.94
C PRO A 128 7.84 -14.96 8.72
N GLU A 129 8.11 -15.67 9.81
CA GLU A 129 8.72 -17.01 9.78
C GLU A 129 7.64 -18.04 10.06
N LEU A 130 7.41 -18.96 9.13
CA LEU A 130 6.38 -19.99 9.19
C LEU A 130 7.00 -21.38 9.06
N SER A 131 6.36 -22.39 9.68
CA SER A 131 6.75 -23.80 9.59
C SER A 131 5.52 -24.68 9.39
N ALA A 132 5.72 -25.96 9.04
CA ALA A 132 4.64 -26.93 8.84
C ALA A 132 3.73 -27.10 10.07
N GLY A 133 4.26 -26.86 11.26
CA GLY A 133 3.53 -26.91 12.53
C GLY A 133 2.82 -25.61 12.92
N GLN A 134 2.79 -24.61 12.04
CA GLN A 134 2.18 -23.31 12.34
C GLN A 134 0.68 -23.47 12.59
N HIS A 135 0.23 -23.06 13.76
CA HIS A 135 -1.17 -22.85 14.08
C HIS A 135 -1.49 -21.36 14.02
N PHE A 136 -2.55 -21.03 13.31
CA PHE A 136 -3.07 -19.66 13.26
C PHE A 136 -4.24 -19.51 14.22
N ALA A 137 -4.37 -18.32 14.81
CA ALA A 137 -5.50 -17.94 15.65
C ALA A 137 -5.67 -16.43 15.59
N LEU A 138 -6.91 -15.93 15.65
CA LEU A 138 -7.18 -14.49 15.74
C LEU A 138 -6.67 -13.98 17.10
N SER A 139 -5.53 -13.29 17.08
CA SER A 139 -4.76 -12.90 18.26
C SER A 139 -4.71 -11.38 18.51
N SER A 140 -5.38 -10.60 17.67
CA SER A 140 -5.46 -9.15 17.80
C SER A 140 -6.82 -8.64 17.32
N THR A 141 -7.33 -7.63 17.99
CA THR A 141 -8.58 -6.90 17.66
C THR A 141 -8.31 -5.58 16.93
N LYS A 142 -7.06 -5.29 16.59
CA LYS A 142 -6.61 -3.99 16.04
C LYS A 142 -7.53 -3.43 14.95
N GLN A 143 -7.88 -4.25 13.94
CA GLN A 143 -8.70 -3.80 12.81
C GLN A 143 -10.14 -3.48 13.26
N VAL A 144 -10.68 -4.23 14.22
CA VAL A 144 -12.00 -4.01 14.81
C VAL A 144 -11.98 -2.75 15.67
N ASP A 145 -10.95 -2.60 16.50
CA ASP A 145 -10.81 -1.44 17.41
C ASP A 145 -10.68 -0.14 16.62
N GLU A 146 -9.90 -0.13 15.54
CA GLU A 146 -9.74 1.05 14.67
C GLU A 146 -11.03 1.37 13.90
N LEU A 147 -11.77 0.37 13.41
CA LEU A 147 -13.10 0.56 12.83
C LEU A 147 -14.06 1.22 13.82
N GLN A 148 -14.09 0.73 15.07
CA GLN A 148 -14.94 1.28 16.13
C GLN A 148 -14.49 2.68 16.55
N GLN A 149 -13.19 2.95 16.60
CA GLN A 149 -12.64 4.29 16.88
C GLN A 149 -13.13 5.30 15.84
N ALA A 150 -13.07 4.96 14.56
CA ALA A 150 -13.59 5.83 13.49
C ALA A 150 -15.10 6.01 13.55
N ALA A 151 -15.84 4.94 13.83
CA ALA A 151 -17.31 4.98 13.98
C ALA A 151 -17.74 5.88 15.15
N ALA A 152 -16.98 5.93 16.23
CA ALA A 152 -17.23 6.83 17.37
C ALA A 152 -17.10 8.32 16.99
N LEU A 153 -16.35 8.63 15.92
CA LEU A 153 -16.26 9.98 15.32
C LEU A 153 -17.36 10.25 14.29
N GLY A 154 -18.25 9.30 14.05
CA GLY A 154 -19.28 9.39 13.01
C GLY A 154 -18.72 9.15 11.60
N ILE A 155 -17.53 8.58 11.45
CA ILE A 155 -16.88 8.33 10.16
C ILE A 155 -16.98 6.84 9.82
N ALA A 156 -17.66 6.52 8.71
CA ALA A 156 -17.68 5.17 8.16
C ALA A 156 -16.35 4.91 7.44
N THR A 157 -15.67 3.84 7.84
CA THR A 157 -14.40 3.44 7.22
C THR A 157 -14.49 2.07 6.56
N ARG A 158 -13.55 1.81 5.66
CA ARG A 158 -13.32 0.51 5.03
C ARG A 158 -12.04 -0.09 5.62
N PRO A 159 -12.16 -1.12 6.48
CA PRO A 159 -10.98 -1.81 7.02
C PRO A 159 -10.10 -2.38 5.91
N VAL A 160 -8.78 -2.25 6.09
CA VAL A 160 -7.76 -2.77 5.20
C VAL A 160 -7.05 -3.93 5.90
N VAL A 161 -6.92 -5.05 5.20
CA VAL A 161 -6.18 -6.23 5.65
C VAL A 161 -5.25 -6.70 4.53
N LEU A 162 -4.06 -7.16 4.88
CA LEU A 162 -3.21 -7.86 3.92
C LEU A 162 -3.87 -9.21 3.58
N GLY A 163 -3.91 -9.58 2.31
CA GLY A 163 -4.56 -10.79 1.86
C GLY A 163 -3.83 -12.06 2.29
N PRO A 164 -4.56 -13.18 2.49
CA PRO A 164 -3.97 -14.41 3.00
C PRO A 164 -2.94 -15.02 2.06
N VAL A 165 -3.12 -14.90 0.75
CA VAL A 165 -2.15 -15.44 -0.22
C VAL A 165 -0.89 -14.58 -0.25
N SER A 166 -1.03 -13.25 -0.28
CA SER A 166 0.12 -12.34 -0.17
C SER A 166 0.88 -12.55 1.14
N PHE A 167 0.19 -12.67 2.27
CA PHE A 167 0.84 -12.94 3.54
C PHE A 167 1.71 -14.19 3.50
N LEU A 168 1.18 -15.32 2.99
CA LEU A 168 1.92 -16.58 2.90
C LEU A 168 3.09 -16.51 1.92
N MET A 169 2.90 -15.89 0.76
CA MET A 169 3.95 -15.78 -0.26
C MET A 169 5.09 -14.83 0.14
N LEU A 170 4.79 -13.82 0.96
CA LEU A 170 5.77 -12.87 1.49
C LEU A 170 6.45 -13.36 2.78
N SER A 171 6.03 -14.51 3.31
CA SER A 171 6.62 -15.15 4.49
C SER A 171 7.75 -16.10 4.11
N LYS A 172 8.67 -16.31 5.04
CA LYS A 172 9.75 -17.30 4.94
C LYS A 172 9.30 -18.64 5.52
N TYR A 173 9.22 -19.65 4.68
CA TYR A 173 8.95 -21.02 5.13
C TYR A 173 10.25 -21.69 5.58
N LEU A 174 10.30 -22.17 6.83
CA LEU A 174 11.54 -22.60 7.46
C LEU A 174 11.87 -24.08 7.21
N ASP A 175 10.87 -24.89 6.87
CA ASP A 175 11.08 -26.32 6.68
C ASP A 175 11.66 -26.63 5.29
N ALA A 176 12.48 -27.68 5.21
CA ALA A 176 13.14 -28.09 3.97
C ALA A 176 12.17 -28.69 2.93
N LYS A 177 10.97 -29.07 3.33
CA LYS A 177 9.94 -29.64 2.46
C LYS A 177 8.61 -28.92 2.69
N GLY A 178 7.84 -28.77 1.62
CA GLY A 178 6.56 -28.08 1.65
C GLY A 178 6.66 -26.63 1.20
N SER A 179 5.64 -25.87 1.48
CA SER A 179 5.50 -24.44 1.08
C SER A 179 4.62 -23.72 2.09
N SER A 180 4.80 -22.42 2.24
CA SER A 180 3.89 -21.57 3.04
C SER A 180 2.43 -21.70 2.60
N LEU A 181 2.17 -21.94 1.30
CA LEU A 181 0.82 -22.15 0.77
C LEU A 181 0.14 -23.45 1.28
N ASP A 182 0.88 -24.39 1.84
CA ASP A 182 0.27 -25.57 2.51
C ASP A 182 -0.52 -25.16 3.75
N LEU A 183 -0.23 -23.99 4.31
CA LEU A 183 -0.88 -23.43 5.49
C LEU A 183 -2.15 -22.63 5.17
N LEU A 184 -2.46 -22.43 3.89
CA LEU A 184 -3.57 -21.57 3.44
C LEU A 184 -4.93 -21.96 4.05
N PRO A 185 -5.33 -23.22 4.15
CA PRO A 185 -6.62 -23.58 4.75
C PRO A 185 -6.77 -23.08 6.19
N GLY A 186 -5.78 -23.36 7.05
CA GLY A 186 -5.82 -22.89 8.44
C GLY A 186 -5.75 -21.36 8.58
N LEU A 187 -5.05 -20.68 7.68
CA LEU A 187 -5.04 -19.22 7.65
C LEU A 187 -6.40 -18.66 7.22
N CYS A 188 -7.06 -19.24 6.23
CA CYS A 188 -8.39 -18.81 5.78
C CYS A 188 -9.45 -18.92 6.88
N GLU A 189 -9.36 -19.91 7.79
CA GLU A 189 -10.26 -20.00 8.96
C GLU A 189 -10.14 -18.76 9.84
N VAL A 190 -8.91 -18.29 10.10
CA VAL A 190 -8.67 -17.06 10.90
C VAL A 190 -9.13 -15.80 10.18
N TYR A 191 -8.94 -15.74 8.86
CA TYR A 191 -9.46 -14.62 8.07
C TYR A 191 -11.00 -14.60 8.05
N ALA A 192 -11.65 -15.76 7.98
CA ALA A 192 -13.10 -15.87 8.10
C ALA A 192 -13.60 -15.34 9.46
N GLU A 193 -12.90 -15.67 10.56
CA GLU A 193 -13.18 -15.13 11.89
C GLU A 193 -12.98 -13.61 11.96
N LEU A 194 -11.87 -13.10 11.43
CA LEU A 194 -11.57 -11.66 11.37
C LEU A 194 -12.64 -10.90 10.58
N LEU A 195 -12.99 -11.36 9.37
CA LEU A 195 -14.01 -10.73 8.53
C LEU A 195 -15.39 -10.77 9.18
N THR A 196 -15.73 -11.87 9.87
CA THR A 196 -16.97 -12.00 10.64
C THR A 196 -17.01 -10.97 11.77
N SER A 197 -15.89 -10.79 12.49
CA SER A 197 -15.75 -9.80 13.57
C SER A 197 -15.88 -8.37 13.05
N LEU A 198 -15.24 -8.06 11.91
CA LEU A 198 -15.35 -6.75 11.26
C LEU A 198 -16.80 -6.46 10.83
N ARG A 199 -17.48 -7.45 10.22
CA ARG A 199 -18.89 -7.32 9.87
C ARG A 199 -19.75 -7.08 11.10
N ALA A 200 -19.54 -7.84 12.17
CA ALA A 200 -20.28 -7.69 13.43
C ALA A 200 -20.04 -6.30 14.05
N ALA A 201 -18.87 -5.70 13.87
CA ALA A 201 -18.53 -4.34 14.28
C ALA A 201 -19.09 -3.25 13.34
N GLY A 202 -19.78 -3.62 12.25
CA GLY A 202 -20.46 -2.68 11.34
C GLY A 202 -19.77 -2.42 10.01
N ALA A 203 -18.69 -3.13 9.68
CA ALA A 203 -18.07 -3.01 8.37
C ALA A 203 -19.06 -3.46 7.26
N THR A 204 -19.20 -2.65 6.22
CA THR A 204 -19.97 -2.96 5.00
C THR A 204 -19.06 -3.34 3.84
N TRP A 205 -17.84 -2.86 3.85
CA TRP A 205 -16.76 -3.18 2.93
C TRP A 205 -15.49 -3.52 3.71
N VAL A 206 -14.68 -4.42 3.15
CA VAL A 206 -13.28 -4.65 3.56
C VAL A 206 -12.41 -4.62 2.31
N GLN A 207 -11.27 -3.96 2.40
CA GLN A 207 -10.20 -4.03 1.41
C GLN A 207 -9.24 -5.15 1.80
N VAL A 208 -8.94 -6.01 0.84
CA VAL A 208 -7.97 -7.10 0.99
C VAL A 208 -6.83 -6.84 0.00
N ASP A 209 -5.65 -6.52 0.51
CA ASP A 209 -4.49 -6.18 -0.32
C ASP A 209 -3.78 -7.46 -0.77
N GLU A 210 -3.80 -7.71 -2.07
CA GLU A 210 -3.15 -8.88 -2.70
C GLU A 210 -2.15 -8.46 -3.79
N PRO A 211 -1.10 -7.71 -3.43
CA PRO A 211 -0.13 -7.22 -4.41
C PRO A 211 0.66 -8.32 -5.11
N VAL A 212 0.76 -9.53 -4.53
CA VAL A 212 1.43 -10.66 -5.19
C VAL A 212 0.70 -11.15 -6.45
N LEU A 213 -0.57 -10.75 -6.67
CA LEU A 213 -1.25 -10.96 -7.97
C LEU A 213 -0.52 -10.27 -9.14
N GLY A 214 0.31 -9.27 -8.86
CA GLY A 214 1.15 -8.62 -9.87
C GLY A 214 2.48 -9.35 -10.15
N LEU A 215 2.77 -10.48 -9.50
CA LEU A 215 3.97 -11.27 -9.73
C LEU A 215 3.72 -12.40 -10.74
N ASP A 216 4.80 -13.03 -11.25
CA ASP A 216 4.71 -14.24 -12.05
C ASP A 216 4.25 -15.41 -11.18
N LEU A 217 2.97 -15.79 -11.30
CA LEU A 217 2.39 -16.85 -10.50
C LEU A 217 2.33 -18.17 -11.25
N ASP A 218 2.66 -19.27 -10.56
CA ASP A 218 2.40 -20.62 -11.04
C ASP A 218 0.91 -21.03 -10.85
N GLU A 219 0.53 -22.20 -11.39
CA GLU A 219 -0.83 -22.71 -11.29
C GLU A 219 -1.30 -22.94 -9.84
N ARG A 220 -0.40 -23.39 -8.98
CA ARG A 220 -0.71 -23.63 -7.57
C ARG A 220 -0.98 -22.32 -6.81
N GLN A 221 -0.17 -21.30 -7.10
CA GLN A 221 -0.34 -19.97 -6.51
C GLN A 221 -1.65 -19.36 -6.97
N ARG A 222 -2.00 -19.43 -8.27
CA ARG A 222 -3.31 -18.99 -8.78
C ARG A 222 -4.48 -19.77 -8.17
N ALA A 223 -4.34 -21.10 -8.02
CA ALA A 223 -5.36 -21.92 -7.35
C ALA A 223 -5.55 -21.51 -5.88
N GLY A 224 -4.48 -21.08 -5.21
CA GLY A 224 -4.53 -20.55 -3.83
C GLY A 224 -5.49 -19.38 -3.67
N PHE A 225 -5.52 -18.44 -4.63
CA PHE A 225 -6.49 -17.33 -4.64
C PHE A 225 -7.93 -17.83 -4.74
N ASN A 226 -8.21 -18.77 -5.66
CA ASN A 226 -9.54 -19.32 -5.82
C ASN A 226 -10.04 -20.00 -4.54
N ILE A 227 -9.18 -20.79 -3.88
CA ILE A 227 -9.51 -21.46 -2.61
C ILE A 227 -9.77 -20.43 -1.51
N ALA A 228 -8.85 -19.46 -1.33
CA ALA A 228 -8.97 -18.47 -0.30
C ALA A 228 -10.26 -17.67 -0.42
N TYR A 229 -10.51 -17.08 -1.59
CA TYR A 229 -11.66 -16.19 -1.77
C TYR A 229 -13.00 -16.94 -1.81
N ALA A 230 -13.06 -18.19 -2.25
CA ALA A 230 -14.24 -19.04 -2.10
C ALA A 230 -14.57 -19.25 -0.60
N THR A 231 -13.56 -19.61 0.21
CA THR A 231 -13.73 -19.79 1.65
C THR A 231 -14.18 -18.49 2.35
N LEU A 232 -13.55 -17.35 2.03
CA LEU A 232 -13.93 -16.07 2.62
C LEU A 232 -15.34 -15.63 2.22
N ARG A 233 -15.71 -15.83 0.95
CA ARG A 233 -17.08 -15.51 0.47
C ARG A 233 -18.14 -16.36 1.16
N GLU A 234 -17.87 -17.66 1.37
CA GLU A 234 -18.78 -18.54 2.09
C GLU A 234 -18.98 -18.09 3.55
N ALA A 235 -17.89 -17.69 4.23
CA ALA A 235 -17.94 -17.24 5.61
C ALA A 235 -18.68 -15.91 5.80
N VAL A 236 -18.54 -14.97 4.85
CA VAL A 236 -19.11 -13.62 4.97
C VAL A 236 -19.84 -13.18 3.70
N PRO A 237 -20.93 -13.85 3.31
CA PRO A 237 -21.61 -13.61 2.00
C PRO A 237 -22.17 -12.19 1.87
N GLN A 238 -22.42 -11.49 2.97
CA GLN A 238 -23.00 -10.15 2.99
C GLN A 238 -21.98 -9.02 3.12
N LEU A 239 -20.71 -9.35 3.40
CA LEU A 239 -19.63 -8.36 3.47
C LEU A 239 -19.05 -8.14 2.08
N ARG A 240 -19.00 -6.90 1.63
CA ARG A 240 -18.40 -6.58 0.35
C ARG A 240 -16.87 -6.56 0.45
N LEU A 241 -16.23 -7.27 -0.49
CA LEU A 241 -14.77 -7.40 -0.55
C LEU A 241 -14.24 -6.63 -1.77
N LEU A 242 -13.30 -5.73 -1.53
CA LEU A 242 -12.48 -5.12 -2.56
C LEU A 242 -11.09 -5.76 -2.48
N VAL A 243 -10.67 -6.47 -3.53
CA VAL A 243 -9.28 -6.92 -3.65
C VAL A 243 -8.47 -5.80 -4.28
N ALA A 244 -7.40 -5.39 -3.62
CA ALA A 244 -6.52 -4.34 -4.12
C ALA A 244 -5.19 -4.92 -4.60
N THR A 245 -4.86 -4.59 -5.85
CA THR A 245 -3.61 -4.92 -6.52
C THR A 245 -2.91 -3.63 -6.95
N TYR A 246 -1.60 -3.58 -6.86
CA TYR A 246 -0.87 -2.34 -7.14
C TYR A 246 0.61 -2.60 -7.46
N PHE A 247 1.31 -1.55 -7.89
CA PHE A 247 2.72 -1.46 -8.29
C PHE A 247 3.03 -2.03 -9.67
N THR A 248 2.18 -2.86 -10.25
CA THR A 248 2.36 -3.45 -11.58
C THR A 248 1.02 -3.84 -12.19
N GLY A 249 1.00 -4.17 -13.47
CA GLY A 249 -0.13 -4.84 -14.11
C GLY A 249 -0.22 -6.31 -13.69
N LEU A 250 -1.41 -6.88 -13.80
CA LEU A 250 -1.68 -8.27 -13.43
C LEU A 250 -1.24 -9.29 -14.50
N GLY A 251 -1.00 -8.84 -15.74
CA GLY A 251 -0.59 -9.73 -16.84
C GLY A 251 -1.47 -10.98 -16.93
N ASP A 252 -0.82 -12.17 -16.93
CA ASP A 252 -1.49 -13.47 -17.03
C ASP A 252 -2.37 -13.81 -15.80
N ASN A 253 -2.29 -13.05 -14.72
CA ASN A 253 -3.11 -13.26 -13.52
C ASN A 253 -4.44 -12.48 -13.57
N LEU A 254 -4.63 -11.55 -14.51
CA LEU A 254 -5.85 -10.75 -14.63
C LEU A 254 -7.11 -11.62 -14.75
N PRO A 255 -7.17 -12.68 -15.57
CA PRO A 255 -8.30 -13.58 -15.61
C PRO A 255 -8.63 -14.24 -14.25
N THR A 256 -7.58 -14.63 -13.50
CA THR A 256 -7.75 -15.18 -12.14
C THR A 256 -8.38 -14.14 -11.21
N ALA A 257 -7.86 -12.91 -11.20
CA ALA A 257 -8.38 -11.83 -10.35
C ALA A 257 -9.83 -11.46 -10.68
N LEU A 258 -10.20 -11.39 -11.97
CA LEU A 258 -11.57 -11.11 -12.43
C LEU A 258 -12.57 -12.22 -12.08
N ALA A 259 -12.11 -13.47 -11.94
CA ALA A 259 -12.95 -14.62 -11.61
C ALA A 259 -13.16 -14.83 -10.10
N LEU A 260 -12.46 -14.08 -9.23
CA LEU A 260 -12.63 -14.21 -7.78
C LEU A 260 -14.04 -13.81 -7.34
N PRO A 261 -14.62 -14.48 -6.34
CA PRO A 261 -15.95 -14.14 -5.81
C PRO A 261 -15.89 -12.91 -4.89
N ILE A 262 -15.57 -11.76 -5.47
CA ILE A 262 -15.41 -10.45 -4.82
C ILE A 262 -16.38 -9.42 -5.39
N ASP A 263 -16.51 -8.27 -4.74
CA ASP A 263 -17.45 -7.22 -5.16
C ASP A 263 -16.74 -6.12 -5.96
N ALA A 264 -15.44 -5.90 -5.72
CA ALA A 264 -14.64 -4.96 -6.46
C ALA A 264 -13.18 -5.42 -6.60
N LEU A 265 -12.57 -5.08 -7.75
CA LEU A 265 -11.15 -5.26 -8.01
C LEU A 265 -10.52 -3.87 -8.24
N HIS A 266 -9.44 -3.58 -7.50
CA HIS A 266 -8.64 -2.38 -7.74
C HIS A 266 -7.47 -2.69 -8.66
N LEU A 267 -7.27 -1.84 -9.67
CA LEU A 267 -6.22 -1.93 -10.68
C LEU A 267 -5.38 -0.66 -10.68
N ASP A 268 -4.06 -0.80 -10.67
CA ASP A 268 -3.10 0.29 -10.87
C ASP A 268 -3.07 0.70 -12.35
N ALA A 269 -3.83 1.74 -12.68
CA ALA A 269 -3.94 2.29 -14.04
C ALA A 269 -2.85 3.32 -14.37
N VAL A 270 -1.91 3.58 -13.45
CA VAL A 270 -0.73 4.42 -13.67
C VAL A 270 0.42 3.57 -14.18
N THR A 271 0.71 2.46 -13.50
CA THR A 271 1.82 1.58 -13.86
C THR A 271 1.52 0.77 -15.13
N ASP A 272 0.30 0.23 -15.24
CA ASP A 272 -0.18 -0.46 -16.45
C ASP A 272 -1.56 0.06 -16.86
N PRO A 273 -1.61 1.14 -17.67
CA PRO A 273 -2.87 1.64 -18.18
C PRO A 273 -3.62 0.68 -19.10
N GLY A 274 -2.88 -0.21 -19.78
CA GLY A 274 -3.44 -1.13 -20.78
C GLY A 274 -4.31 -2.23 -20.16
N GLN A 275 -4.04 -2.63 -18.92
CA GLN A 275 -4.84 -3.64 -18.23
C GLN A 275 -6.31 -3.22 -18.01
N VAL A 276 -6.56 -1.90 -17.97
CA VAL A 276 -7.91 -1.36 -17.76
C VAL A 276 -8.84 -1.73 -18.92
N ASP A 277 -8.35 -1.61 -20.16
CA ASP A 277 -9.17 -1.93 -21.35
C ASP A 277 -9.53 -3.41 -21.39
N VAL A 278 -8.59 -4.29 -21.03
CA VAL A 278 -8.84 -5.74 -20.92
C VAL A 278 -9.83 -6.03 -19.80
N ALA A 279 -9.64 -5.42 -18.62
CA ALA A 279 -10.56 -5.60 -17.50
C ALA A 279 -11.97 -5.09 -17.81
N LEU A 280 -12.12 -3.99 -18.54
CA LEU A 280 -13.44 -3.46 -18.96
C LEU A 280 -14.15 -4.39 -19.93
N ALA A 281 -13.41 -5.12 -20.79
CA ALA A 281 -13.98 -6.08 -21.73
C ALA A 281 -14.40 -7.38 -21.04
N ASP A 282 -13.63 -7.87 -20.06
CA ASP A 282 -13.76 -9.22 -19.51
C ASP A 282 -14.38 -9.28 -18.11
N ALA A 283 -14.53 -8.12 -17.43
CA ALA A 283 -15.07 -8.09 -16.05
C ALA A 283 -16.52 -8.60 -16.00
N PRO A 284 -16.85 -9.51 -15.06
CA PRO A 284 -18.23 -9.93 -14.83
C PRO A 284 -19.15 -8.73 -14.56
N ALA A 285 -20.42 -8.84 -15.00
CA ALA A 285 -21.40 -7.75 -14.84
C ALA A 285 -21.67 -7.36 -13.38
N THR A 286 -21.34 -8.21 -12.42
CA THR A 286 -21.50 -7.99 -10.98
C THR A 286 -20.25 -7.36 -10.34
N LEU A 287 -19.09 -7.38 -10.99
CA LEU A 287 -17.84 -6.89 -10.46
C LEU A 287 -17.72 -5.37 -10.69
N ALA A 288 -17.44 -4.62 -9.64
CA ALA A 288 -17.02 -3.22 -9.76
C ALA A 288 -15.51 -3.12 -9.98
N LEU A 289 -15.08 -2.07 -10.70
CA LEU A 289 -13.66 -1.76 -10.86
C LEU A 289 -13.32 -0.48 -10.11
N SER A 290 -12.25 -0.55 -9.32
CA SER A 290 -11.60 0.58 -8.69
C SER A 290 -10.37 0.94 -9.51
N LEU A 291 -10.38 2.11 -10.17
CA LEU A 291 -9.31 2.52 -11.07
C LEU A 291 -8.35 3.48 -10.36
N GLY A 292 -7.12 3.05 -10.21
CA GLY A 292 -6.02 3.80 -9.62
C GLY A 292 -5.38 4.72 -10.65
N VAL A 293 -5.99 5.87 -10.93
CA VAL A 293 -5.56 6.82 -11.97
C VAL A 293 -4.72 7.99 -11.43
N VAL A 294 -4.65 8.14 -10.11
CA VAL A 294 -3.84 9.15 -9.41
C VAL A 294 -2.62 8.46 -8.81
N ASP A 295 -1.42 8.87 -9.21
CA ASP A 295 -0.20 8.18 -8.80
C ASP A 295 0.04 8.30 -7.28
N GLY A 296 0.06 7.17 -6.59
CA GLY A 296 0.31 7.06 -5.15
C GLY A 296 1.79 6.94 -4.76
N ARG A 297 2.73 6.94 -5.72
CA ARG A 297 4.16 6.69 -5.50
C ARG A 297 5.09 7.87 -5.82
N ASN A 298 4.61 8.85 -6.57
CA ASN A 298 5.38 10.06 -6.86
C ASN A 298 4.64 11.32 -6.40
N VAL A 299 5.35 12.43 -6.37
CA VAL A 299 4.87 13.72 -5.85
C VAL A 299 4.42 14.70 -6.93
N TRP A 300 4.41 14.31 -8.22
CA TRP A 300 4.07 15.21 -9.31
C TRP A 300 2.56 15.26 -9.53
N ARG A 301 1.98 16.44 -9.74
CA ARG A 301 0.54 16.61 -10.03
C ARG A 301 0.07 15.70 -11.14
N THR A 302 -1.13 15.16 -10.98
CA THR A 302 -1.79 14.29 -11.97
C THR A 302 -2.22 15.10 -13.19
N ASP A 303 -2.08 14.50 -14.37
CA ASP A 303 -2.78 14.96 -15.58
C ASP A 303 -4.28 14.62 -15.43
N LEU A 304 -5.03 15.57 -14.88
CA LEU A 304 -6.46 15.38 -14.60
C LEU A 304 -7.28 15.22 -15.88
N GLU A 305 -6.89 15.89 -16.99
CA GLU A 305 -7.56 15.76 -18.29
C GLU A 305 -7.45 14.34 -18.84
N ALA A 306 -6.24 13.78 -18.85
CA ALA A 306 -6.00 12.42 -19.31
C ALA A 306 -6.68 11.38 -18.39
N ALA A 307 -6.61 11.58 -17.07
CA ALA A 307 -7.27 10.72 -16.09
C ALA A 307 -8.79 10.74 -16.25
N LEU A 308 -9.40 11.92 -16.35
CA LEU A 308 -10.85 12.07 -16.52
C LEU A 308 -11.34 11.42 -17.83
N THR A 309 -10.62 11.63 -18.93
CA THR A 309 -10.96 11.01 -20.23
C THR A 309 -11.00 9.48 -20.15
N ARG A 310 -10.03 8.87 -19.45
CA ARG A 310 -10.00 7.41 -19.23
C ARG A 310 -11.16 6.96 -18.35
N LEU A 311 -11.45 7.70 -17.29
CA LEU A 311 -12.56 7.39 -16.38
C LEU A 311 -13.92 7.55 -17.05
N GLU A 312 -14.11 8.53 -17.92
CA GLU A 312 -15.33 8.70 -18.73
C GLU A 312 -15.55 7.49 -19.67
N ALA A 313 -14.47 6.95 -20.25
CA ALA A 313 -14.53 5.75 -21.06
C ALA A 313 -14.93 4.53 -20.20
N ALA A 314 -14.32 4.35 -19.05
CA ALA A 314 -14.67 3.29 -18.11
C ALA A 314 -16.12 3.39 -17.61
N ARG A 315 -16.59 4.59 -17.27
CA ARG A 315 -17.97 4.85 -16.83
C ARG A 315 -19.01 4.48 -17.90
N ARG A 316 -18.71 4.69 -19.18
CA ARG A 316 -19.61 4.28 -20.28
C ARG A 316 -19.83 2.79 -20.35
N VAL A 317 -18.84 1.98 -19.97
CA VAL A 317 -18.90 0.52 -19.95
C VAL A 317 -19.51 -0.01 -18.65
N LEU A 318 -19.02 0.49 -17.51
CA LEU A 318 -19.41 -0.03 -16.20
C LEU A 318 -20.73 0.56 -15.66
N GLY A 319 -21.08 1.78 -16.11
CA GLY A 319 -22.06 2.60 -15.43
C GLY A 319 -21.49 3.24 -14.15
N PRO A 320 -22.22 4.17 -13.53
CA PRO A 320 -21.73 4.92 -12.38
C PRO A 320 -21.61 4.06 -11.10
N ASP A 321 -22.42 3.03 -10.97
CA ASP A 321 -22.53 2.24 -9.73
C ASP A 321 -21.45 1.18 -9.58
N ARG A 322 -20.70 0.88 -10.65
CA ARG A 322 -19.61 -0.11 -10.65
C ARG A 322 -18.23 0.52 -10.89
N LEU A 323 -18.11 1.84 -10.76
CA LEU A 323 -16.83 2.55 -10.90
C LEU A 323 -16.45 3.23 -9.59
N LEU A 324 -15.25 2.92 -9.12
CA LEU A 324 -14.56 3.61 -8.03
C LEU A 324 -13.32 4.30 -8.62
N VAL A 325 -13.00 5.49 -8.12
CA VAL A 325 -11.77 6.23 -8.46
C VAL A 325 -10.88 6.28 -7.24
N ALA A 326 -9.61 5.93 -7.42
CA ALA A 326 -8.66 5.82 -6.32
C ALA A 326 -7.24 6.28 -6.75
N PRO A 327 -6.32 6.49 -5.78
CA PRO A 327 -4.90 6.45 -6.05
C PRO A 327 -4.47 5.07 -6.56
N SER A 328 -3.35 4.99 -7.29
CA SER A 328 -2.83 3.75 -7.88
C SER A 328 -2.40 2.70 -6.83
N CYS A 329 -2.08 3.16 -5.64
CA CYS A 329 -1.78 2.35 -4.44
C CYS A 329 -2.06 3.16 -3.18
N SER A 330 -1.76 2.59 -2.01
CA SER A 330 -1.81 3.34 -0.74
C SER A 330 -0.94 4.61 -0.80
N LEU A 331 -1.47 5.73 -0.32
CA LEU A 331 -0.73 7.00 -0.21
C LEU A 331 0.33 6.99 0.91
N LEU A 332 0.47 5.88 1.62
CA LEU A 332 1.53 5.61 2.60
C LEU A 332 2.93 6.02 2.11
N HIS A 333 3.16 5.97 0.80
CA HIS A 333 4.46 6.25 0.18
C HIS A 333 4.75 7.74 -0.03
N LEU A 334 3.78 8.62 0.27
CA LEU A 334 3.87 10.07 0.07
C LEU A 334 4.02 10.83 1.39
N PRO A 335 4.56 12.06 1.37
CA PRO A 335 4.40 13.00 2.46
C PRO A 335 2.92 13.33 2.68
N VAL A 336 2.56 13.87 3.86
CA VAL A 336 1.16 14.11 4.23
C VAL A 336 0.52 15.21 3.39
N ASP A 337 1.07 16.42 3.41
CA ASP A 337 0.56 17.57 2.64
C ASP A 337 1.64 18.63 2.35
N LEU A 338 1.36 19.51 1.39
CA LEU A 338 2.24 20.60 0.97
C LEU A 338 2.20 21.83 1.90
N SER A 339 1.31 21.87 2.88
CA SER A 339 1.20 23.03 3.78
C SER A 339 2.47 23.25 4.60
N SER A 340 3.19 22.16 4.91
CA SER A 340 4.46 22.19 5.62
C SER A 340 5.65 22.65 4.78
N GLU A 341 5.50 22.75 3.46
CA GLU A 341 6.58 23.04 2.51
C GLU A 341 6.60 24.54 2.09
N GLY A 342 6.45 25.44 3.05
CA GLY A 342 6.42 26.89 2.82
C GLY A 342 7.73 27.50 2.32
N ALA A 343 8.84 26.81 2.44
CA ALA A 343 10.16 27.25 1.98
C ALA A 343 10.46 26.87 0.52
N LEU A 344 9.63 26.05 -0.12
CA LEU A 344 9.80 25.70 -1.54
C LEU A 344 9.50 26.90 -2.44
N ASP A 345 10.25 26.97 -3.56
CA ASP A 345 9.94 27.88 -4.64
C ASP A 345 8.47 27.71 -5.08
N PRO A 346 7.70 28.82 -5.26
CA PRO A 346 6.29 28.75 -5.61
C PRO A 346 6.00 28.00 -6.92
N GLU A 347 6.87 28.13 -7.93
CA GLU A 347 6.72 27.41 -9.20
C GLU A 347 6.89 25.93 -8.98
N LEU A 348 7.98 25.49 -8.31
CA LEU A 348 8.23 24.09 -7.95
C LEU A 348 7.06 23.52 -7.13
N ARG A 349 6.57 24.27 -6.13
CA ARG A 349 5.47 23.85 -5.28
C ARG A 349 4.18 23.62 -6.07
N SER A 350 3.94 24.40 -7.12
CA SER A 350 2.74 24.25 -7.97
C SER A 350 2.71 22.93 -8.74
N TRP A 351 3.86 22.29 -8.96
CA TRP A 351 3.98 21.02 -9.67
C TRP A 351 3.76 19.80 -8.77
N LEU A 352 3.69 19.99 -7.45
CA LEU A 352 3.66 18.92 -6.47
C LEU A 352 2.23 18.64 -5.98
N ALA A 353 2.02 17.38 -5.61
CA ALA A 353 0.83 16.89 -4.90
C ALA A 353 1.27 15.79 -3.94
N PHE A 354 1.04 16.00 -2.63
CA PHE A 354 1.27 15.02 -1.59
C PHE A 354 -0.04 14.27 -1.27
N ALA A 355 -0.10 13.50 -0.20
CA ALA A 355 -1.25 12.64 0.05
C ALA A 355 -2.58 13.41 0.15
N THR A 356 -2.59 14.56 0.81
CA THR A 356 -3.79 15.41 0.92
C THR A 356 -4.23 15.95 -0.43
N GLU A 357 -3.30 16.46 -1.23
CA GLU A 357 -3.57 16.99 -2.57
C GLU A 357 -4.02 15.86 -3.52
N ARG A 358 -3.45 14.64 -3.40
CA ARG A 358 -3.88 13.46 -4.17
C ARG A 358 -5.34 13.09 -3.91
N LEU A 359 -5.80 13.17 -2.66
CA LEU A 359 -7.21 12.97 -2.34
C LEU A 359 -8.09 14.08 -2.96
N GLY A 360 -7.59 15.32 -3.00
CA GLY A 360 -8.24 16.42 -3.73
C GLY A 360 -8.38 16.11 -5.23
N GLU A 361 -7.33 15.58 -5.87
CA GLU A 361 -7.36 15.14 -7.27
C GLU A 361 -8.37 14.02 -7.52
N VAL A 362 -8.42 12.98 -6.65
CA VAL A 362 -9.43 11.91 -6.72
C VAL A 362 -10.83 12.49 -6.58
N ARG A 363 -11.05 13.40 -5.62
CA ARG A 363 -12.36 14.03 -5.41
C ARG A 363 -12.78 14.88 -6.59
N ALA A 364 -11.87 15.66 -7.18
CA ALA A 364 -12.15 16.44 -8.38
C ALA A 364 -12.59 15.54 -9.54
N LEU A 365 -11.87 14.44 -9.81
CA LEU A 365 -12.22 13.48 -10.85
C LEU A 365 -13.62 12.88 -10.64
N VAL A 366 -13.97 12.51 -9.41
CA VAL A 366 -15.29 11.96 -9.06
C VAL A 366 -16.38 13.03 -9.24
N ARG A 367 -16.13 14.29 -8.87
CA ARG A 367 -17.06 15.41 -9.14
C ARG A 367 -17.26 15.59 -10.64
N GLY A 368 -16.18 15.62 -11.42
CA GLY A 368 -16.25 15.73 -12.88
C GLY A 368 -17.07 14.61 -13.52
N LEU A 369 -16.96 13.37 -13.00
CA LEU A 369 -17.77 12.25 -13.46
C LEU A 369 -19.25 12.35 -13.06
N ASN A 370 -19.55 12.80 -11.86
CA ASN A 370 -20.90 12.80 -11.32
C ASN A 370 -21.70 14.07 -11.71
N GLU A 371 -21.03 15.23 -11.79
CA GLU A 371 -21.63 16.56 -11.97
C GLU A 371 -21.34 17.17 -13.36
N GLY A 372 -20.36 16.61 -14.08
CA GLY A 372 -19.89 17.09 -15.39
C GLY A 372 -18.56 17.84 -15.30
N ARG A 373 -17.85 17.92 -16.44
CA ARG A 373 -16.51 18.54 -16.53
C ARG A 373 -16.50 20.02 -16.09
N GLU A 374 -17.60 20.73 -16.36
CA GLU A 374 -17.75 22.15 -15.97
C GLU A 374 -17.65 22.36 -14.45
N ALA A 375 -18.03 21.36 -13.64
CA ALA A 375 -17.95 21.44 -12.19
C ALA A 375 -16.51 21.43 -11.64
N ILE A 376 -15.52 21.10 -12.47
CA ILE A 376 -14.09 21.00 -12.12
C ILE A 376 -13.19 21.73 -13.12
N GLU A 377 -13.71 22.71 -13.85
CA GLU A 377 -12.98 23.44 -14.88
C GLU A 377 -11.71 24.12 -14.33
N ASP A 378 -11.81 24.72 -13.15
CA ASP A 378 -10.68 25.37 -12.48
C ASP A 378 -9.59 24.35 -12.11
N GLU A 379 -9.95 23.19 -11.54
CA GLU A 379 -8.99 22.14 -11.18
C GLU A 379 -8.29 21.55 -12.41
N LEU A 380 -9.02 21.40 -13.53
CA LEU A 380 -8.45 20.96 -14.82
C LEU A 380 -7.47 22.00 -15.38
N ALA A 381 -7.86 23.27 -15.37
CA ALA A 381 -7.02 24.36 -15.84
C ALA A 381 -5.74 24.50 -15.00
N ASP A 382 -5.85 24.46 -13.68
CA ASP A 382 -4.72 24.52 -12.75
C ASP A 382 -3.75 23.36 -12.94
N ALA A 383 -4.26 22.13 -13.10
CA ALA A 383 -3.43 20.96 -13.36
C ALA A 383 -2.69 21.08 -14.70
N THR A 384 -3.39 21.50 -15.75
CA THR A 384 -2.82 21.71 -17.09
C THR A 384 -1.74 22.78 -17.07
N ALA A 385 -1.97 23.91 -16.38
CA ALA A 385 -1.00 24.98 -16.24
C ALA A 385 0.27 24.53 -15.49
N ALA A 386 0.10 23.77 -14.41
CA ALA A 386 1.23 23.21 -13.66
C ALA A 386 2.10 22.24 -14.48
N LEU A 387 1.46 21.37 -15.27
CA LEU A 387 2.15 20.45 -16.17
C LEU A 387 2.90 21.21 -17.27
N ALA A 388 2.28 22.21 -17.87
CA ALA A 388 2.89 23.05 -18.92
C ALA A 388 4.08 23.86 -18.35
N SER A 389 3.94 24.46 -17.16
CA SER A 389 5.02 25.16 -16.45
C SER A 389 6.20 24.23 -16.22
N ARG A 390 5.97 23.03 -15.67
CA ARG A 390 7.02 22.04 -15.43
C ARG A 390 7.73 21.62 -16.72
N ALA A 391 6.97 21.39 -17.80
CA ALA A 391 7.53 20.98 -19.08
C ALA A 391 8.40 22.08 -19.74
N ALA A 392 8.12 23.35 -19.45
CA ALA A 392 8.87 24.49 -20.00
C ALA A 392 10.02 24.98 -19.08
N SER A 393 10.05 24.55 -17.81
CA SER A 393 10.98 25.08 -16.82
C SER A 393 12.41 24.57 -17.01
N PRO A 394 13.43 25.43 -16.96
CA PRO A 394 14.83 25.03 -16.95
C PRO A 394 15.22 24.25 -15.68
N LEU A 395 14.44 24.32 -14.60
CA LEU A 395 14.65 23.49 -13.40
C LEU A 395 14.40 22.00 -13.68
N ALA A 396 13.48 21.69 -14.61
CA ALA A 396 13.16 20.32 -15.03
C ALA A 396 13.95 19.88 -16.27
N HIS A 397 14.37 20.82 -17.11
CA HIS A 397 15.01 20.57 -18.42
C HIS A 397 16.27 21.42 -18.59
N ASP A 398 17.42 20.84 -18.24
CA ASP A 398 18.73 21.48 -18.47
C ASP A 398 19.17 21.32 -19.93
N PRO A 399 19.31 22.42 -20.71
CA PRO A 399 19.74 22.34 -22.12
C PRO A 399 21.11 21.71 -22.29
N ALA A 400 22.04 21.88 -21.33
CA ALA A 400 23.37 21.28 -21.39
C ALA A 400 23.32 19.75 -21.27
N VAL A 401 22.42 19.25 -20.42
CA VAL A 401 22.15 17.80 -20.33
C VAL A 401 21.51 17.27 -21.59
N ALA A 402 20.54 18.01 -22.17
CA ALA A 402 19.89 17.64 -23.42
C ALA A 402 20.88 17.55 -24.59
N LEU A 403 21.80 18.52 -24.71
CA LEU A 403 22.88 18.48 -25.72
C LEU A 403 23.80 17.29 -25.53
N ARG A 404 24.20 16.96 -24.29
CA ARG A 404 25.03 15.78 -24.02
C ARG A 404 24.32 14.46 -24.33
N LEU A 405 23.00 14.40 -24.14
CA LEU A 405 22.20 13.22 -24.50
C LEU A 405 22.07 13.09 -26.02
N ALA A 406 21.91 14.20 -26.76
CA ALA A 406 21.84 14.21 -28.20
C ALA A 406 23.17 13.78 -28.87
N ASP A 407 24.30 14.10 -28.21
CA ASP A 407 25.66 13.72 -28.64
C ASP A 407 26.15 12.40 -27.98
N TYR A 408 25.21 11.57 -27.54
CA TYR A 408 25.52 10.32 -26.84
C TYR A 408 26.24 9.33 -27.78
N ASP A 409 27.48 8.98 -27.40
CA ASP A 409 28.25 7.93 -28.12
C ASP A 409 27.95 6.54 -27.50
N PRO A 410 27.40 5.58 -28.26
CA PRO A 410 27.19 4.22 -27.78
C PRO A 410 28.46 3.55 -27.22
N ALA A 411 29.65 3.97 -27.65
CA ALA A 411 30.92 3.48 -27.11
C ALA A 411 31.08 3.74 -25.60
N LEU A 412 30.37 4.74 -25.03
CA LEU A 412 30.36 5.03 -23.60
C LEU A 412 29.69 3.91 -22.78
N GLN A 413 28.90 3.04 -23.38
CA GLN A 413 28.36 1.83 -22.72
C GLN A 413 29.44 0.79 -22.46
N HIS A 414 30.53 0.84 -23.19
CA HIS A 414 31.65 -0.08 -23.07
C HIS A 414 32.78 0.54 -22.25
N ARG A 415 33.35 -0.23 -21.37
CA ARG A 415 34.52 0.22 -20.61
C ARG A 415 35.75 0.22 -21.51
N SER A 416 36.55 1.28 -21.46
CA SER A 416 37.74 1.48 -22.28
C SER A 416 38.86 0.45 -22.04
N SER A 417 38.84 -0.25 -20.90
CA SER A 417 39.87 -1.24 -20.54
C SER A 417 39.24 -2.60 -20.19
N SER A 418 40.01 -3.67 -20.35
CA SER A 418 39.59 -5.02 -19.98
C SER A 418 39.41 -5.15 -18.45
N TYR A 419 38.61 -6.15 -18.01
CA TYR A 419 38.41 -6.43 -16.58
C TYR A 419 39.75 -6.61 -15.83
N LYS A 420 40.71 -7.34 -16.42
CA LYS A 420 42.00 -7.61 -15.81
C LYS A 420 42.76 -6.31 -15.49
N VAL A 421 42.84 -5.40 -16.46
CA VAL A 421 43.51 -4.11 -16.29
C VAL A 421 42.81 -3.25 -15.22
N ARG A 422 41.49 -3.19 -15.23
CA ARG A 422 40.74 -2.44 -14.23
C ARG A 422 40.91 -3.02 -12.84
N ARG A 423 40.85 -4.33 -12.66
CA ARG A 423 41.02 -5.01 -11.38
C ARG A 423 42.38 -4.68 -10.77
N GLU A 424 43.45 -4.74 -11.58
CA GLU A 424 44.81 -4.41 -11.13
C GLU A 424 44.91 -2.94 -10.69
N ALA A 425 44.40 -2.01 -11.48
CA ALA A 425 44.38 -0.59 -11.16
C ALA A 425 43.56 -0.28 -9.89
N GLN A 426 42.38 -0.89 -9.75
CA GLN A 426 41.53 -0.70 -8.58
C GLN A 426 42.15 -1.27 -7.29
N ARG A 427 42.80 -2.45 -7.40
CA ARG A 427 43.51 -3.02 -6.25
C ARG A 427 44.68 -2.15 -5.81
N ALA A 428 45.45 -1.64 -6.75
CA ALA A 428 46.56 -0.74 -6.47
C ALA A 428 46.12 0.58 -5.82
N GLN A 429 45.02 1.17 -6.33
CA GLN A 429 44.51 2.44 -5.85
C GLN A 429 43.78 2.36 -4.49
N LEU A 430 42.97 1.31 -4.32
CA LEU A 430 42.08 1.16 -3.15
C LEU A 430 42.72 0.33 -2.02
N GLY A 431 43.84 -0.37 -2.27
CA GLY A 431 44.47 -1.25 -1.30
C GLY A 431 43.58 -2.41 -0.82
N LEU A 432 42.64 -2.86 -1.68
CA LEU A 432 41.68 -3.90 -1.32
C LEU A 432 42.40 -5.24 -1.10
N PRO A 433 41.96 -6.03 -0.11
CA PRO A 433 42.40 -7.41 0.06
C PRO A 433 41.95 -8.29 -1.12
N GLU A 434 42.47 -9.48 -1.21
CA GLU A 434 42.13 -10.43 -2.30
C GLU A 434 40.66 -10.84 -2.29
N LEU A 435 40.10 -10.92 -1.09
CA LEU A 435 38.66 -11.06 -0.80
C LEU A 435 38.28 -9.88 0.10
N PRO A 436 37.58 -8.86 -0.40
CA PRO A 436 37.10 -7.74 0.42
C PRO A 436 35.90 -8.12 1.29
#